data_968e9afa33ba6a2054924e135e6dfa6a
#
_entry.id   968e9afa33ba6a2054924e135e6dfa6a
#
_cell.length_a   1.000
_cell.length_b   1.000
_cell.length_c   1.000
_cell.angle_alpha   90.00
_cell.angle_beta   90.00
_cell.angle_gamma   90.00
#
_symmetry.space_group_name_H-M   'P 1'
#
loop_
_entity.id
_entity.type
_entity.pdbx_description
1 polymer ?
#
loop_
_entity_poly.entity_id
_entity_poly.type
_entity_poly.pdbx_seq_one_letter_code
_entity_poly.pdbx_strand_id
1 'polypeptide(L)'
;MASTTEVRVYPPDALPPKEAQLAWKIAEMATTPFAIDAEVDDMVANRIIDNAAVALAAINRAPVANARSQALAHPRAGGATVIGLPGDQMFECEWAAWANSAAVRELDFHDSFMAVEPGHPGDNIPPILAVAQQCGRTGRDLIRGIATAYEVQLSLAQAMALNTHRIDHVGHLAPSMTAGLGALLGLAPDIVYQAIGHALHVSTATRQCRKGTISSWKAVAPAHVGKCAIEAIDRAMRGETSPSPIYEGDYGVIATLLDGPEACYRVTLTDRGAPRRAILDTYTKEHSAGYHGQPIIDLAFKMRTRVDDLSKIESVDIFTKRFTHEVMGSGSNDPQKYDPDASRETLDHSAMYIFAVALEDGAWHHELSYDWDRRHRPETVALWRKIKTHEDPEWNRRYDDEPDPLKKAQGARVEITFADGSKLVDEQAVANSHPLGAVPFGRAEYVEKFRALVSGIASDFETARFLEAATGLGSLDSGGVMGLNPVADALVLERAARDQRGIF
;
A
#
# COMPACT_ATOMS: atom_id res chain seq x y z
N MET A 1 15.36 22.08 -2.86
CA MET A 1 14.06 22.70 -3.21
C MET A 1 13.36 21.74 -4.15
N ALA A 2 12.09 21.91 -4.44
CA ALA A 2 11.35 21.06 -5.36
C ALA A 2 10.95 21.88 -6.61
N SER A 3 10.88 21.23 -7.78
CA SER A 3 10.49 21.88 -9.03
C SER A 3 9.10 21.40 -9.47
N THR A 4 8.21 22.37 -9.76
CA THR A 4 6.87 22.07 -10.27
C THR A 4 6.86 22.11 -11.79
N THR A 5 6.33 21.07 -12.41
CA THR A 5 6.17 20.95 -13.87
C THR A 5 4.68 20.99 -14.21
N GLU A 6 4.32 21.80 -15.20
CA GLU A 6 3.03 21.71 -15.86
C GLU A 6 3.06 20.58 -16.90
N VAL A 7 2.11 19.67 -16.78
CA VAL A 7 1.98 18.48 -17.63
C VAL A 7 0.64 18.57 -18.32
N ARG A 8 0.63 18.72 -19.64
CA ARG A 8 -0.56 18.87 -20.45
C ARG A 8 -0.46 18.10 -21.76
N VAL A 9 -1.57 17.93 -22.42
CA VAL A 9 -1.61 17.29 -23.75
C VAL A 9 -1.11 18.24 -24.84
N TYR A 10 -0.39 17.69 -25.79
CA TYR A 10 0.10 18.42 -26.98
C TYR A 10 -0.35 17.72 -28.26
N PRO A 11 -0.66 18.49 -29.31
CA PRO A 11 -0.96 17.91 -30.61
C PRO A 11 0.32 17.30 -31.23
N PRO A 12 0.18 16.33 -32.16
CA PRO A 12 1.31 15.59 -32.72
C PRO A 12 2.38 16.45 -33.42
N ASP A 13 1.98 17.60 -33.94
CA ASP A 13 2.85 18.54 -34.64
C ASP A 13 3.57 19.54 -33.71
N ALA A 14 3.24 19.54 -32.42
CA ALA A 14 3.79 20.44 -31.41
C ALA A 14 4.25 19.70 -30.12
N LEU A 15 4.65 18.44 -30.21
CA LEU A 15 5.11 17.65 -29.06
C LEU A 15 6.29 18.32 -28.39
N PRO A 16 6.34 18.36 -27.04
CA PRO A 16 7.48 18.90 -26.32
C PRO A 16 8.72 18.03 -26.52
N PRO A 17 9.92 18.61 -26.48
CA PRO A 17 11.14 17.81 -26.46
C PRO A 17 11.12 16.82 -25.30
N LYS A 18 11.79 15.67 -25.48
CA LYS A 18 11.81 14.57 -24.52
C LYS A 18 12.13 15.05 -23.09
N GLU A 19 13.10 15.95 -22.98
CA GLU A 19 13.60 16.53 -21.72
C GLU A 19 12.55 17.35 -20.96
N ALA A 20 11.51 17.82 -21.64
CA ALA A 20 10.41 18.56 -21.03
C ALA A 20 9.26 17.66 -20.55
N GLN A 21 9.23 16.40 -20.96
CA GLN A 21 8.17 15.44 -20.63
C GLN A 21 8.27 14.94 -19.19
N LEU A 22 7.14 14.66 -18.54
CA LEU A 22 7.08 14.20 -17.15
C LEU A 22 7.86 12.90 -16.94
N ALA A 23 7.67 11.91 -17.83
CA ALA A 23 8.38 10.64 -17.75
C ALA A 23 9.91 10.81 -17.79
N TRP A 24 10.41 11.75 -18.59
CA TRP A 24 11.83 12.07 -18.61
C TRP A 24 12.30 12.74 -17.32
N LYS A 25 11.54 13.70 -16.79
CA LYS A 25 11.89 14.37 -15.52
C LYS A 25 11.92 13.40 -14.34
N ILE A 26 10.99 12.45 -14.32
CA ILE A 26 11.01 11.35 -13.34
C ILE A 26 12.28 10.51 -13.53
N ALA A 27 12.62 10.13 -14.77
CA ALA A 27 13.81 9.35 -15.07
C ALA A 27 15.12 10.06 -14.68
N GLU A 28 15.27 11.34 -14.99
CA GLU A 28 16.43 12.16 -14.58
C GLU A 28 16.53 12.29 -13.06
N MET A 29 15.40 12.54 -12.39
CA MET A 29 15.37 12.60 -10.93
C MET A 29 15.78 11.26 -10.32
N ALA A 30 15.23 10.14 -10.81
CA ALA A 30 15.49 8.80 -10.30
C ALA A 30 16.97 8.39 -10.45
N THR A 31 17.60 8.72 -11.55
CA THR A 31 18.96 8.28 -11.89
C THR A 31 20.06 9.23 -11.41
N THR A 32 19.70 10.42 -10.94
CA THR A 32 20.68 11.36 -10.35
C THR A 32 21.06 10.91 -8.93
N PRO A 33 22.36 10.71 -8.63
CA PRO A 33 22.80 10.35 -7.29
C PRO A 33 22.39 11.39 -6.23
N PHE A 34 22.03 10.90 -5.04
CA PHE A 34 21.67 11.72 -3.88
C PHE A 34 22.21 11.14 -2.57
N ALA A 35 22.35 11.99 -1.56
CA ALA A 35 22.71 11.55 -0.22
C ALA A 35 21.50 10.93 0.48
N ILE A 36 21.70 9.77 1.14
CA ILE A 36 20.69 9.14 1.98
C ILE A 36 20.77 9.74 3.37
N ASP A 37 19.67 10.31 3.84
CA ASP A 37 19.55 10.79 5.22
C ASP A 37 19.38 9.60 6.18
N ALA A 38 19.87 9.74 7.41
CA ALA A 38 19.73 8.70 8.44
C ALA A 38 18.26 8.39 8.76
N GLU A 39 17.39 9.39 8.77
CA GLU A 39 15.94 9.21 8.99
C GLU A 39 15.28 8.41 7.86
N VAL A 40 15.73 8.60 6.61
CA VAL A 40 15.27 7.84 5.45
C VAL A 40 15.76 6.39 5.51
N ASP A 41 17.03 6.17 5.88
CA ASP A 41 17.60 4.82 6.10
C ASP A 41 16.77 4.06 7.14
N ASP A 42 16.54 4.69 8.30
CA ASP A 42 15.73 4.13 9.39
C ASP A 42 14.28 3.84 8.95
N MET A 43 13.66 4.74 8.18
CA MET A 43 12.28 4.54 7.75
C MET A 43 12.17 3.44 6.68
N VAL A 44 13.11 3.32 5.76
CA VAL A 44 13.13 2.22 4.79
C VAL A 44 13.24 0.87 5.52
N ALA A 45 14.11 0.77 6.52
CA ALA A 45 14.21 -0.43 7.35
C ALA A 45 12.88 -0.73 8.08
N ASN A 46 12.22 0.28 8.65
CA ASN A 46 10.90 0.14 9.27
C ASN A 46 9.83 -0.37 8.29
N ARG A 47 9.81 0.13 7.05
CA ARG A 47 8.87 -0.32 6.02
C ARG A 47 9.14 -1.76 5.57
N ILE A 48 10.40 -2.19 5.50
CA ILE A 48 10.76 -3.60 5.22
C ILE A 48 10.27 -4.50 6.37
N ILE A 49 10.46 -4.08 7.63
CA ILE A 49 9.96 -4.82 8.80
C ILE A 49 8.43 -4.94 8.77
N ASP A 50 7.74 -3.84 8.46
CA ASP A 50 6.28 -3.80 8.37
C ASP A 50 5.75 -4.71 7.25
N ASN A 51 6.33 -4.62 6.04
CA ASN A 51 5.96 -5.47 4.92
C ASN A 51 6.17 -6.96 5.24
N ALA A 52 7.30 -7.32 5.84
CA ALA A 52 7.59 -8.69 6.25
C ALA A 52 6.60 -9.22 7.31
N ALA A 53 6.22 -8.37 8.27
CA ALA A 53 5.25 -8.70 9.30
C ALA A 53 3.89 -9.08 8.70
N VAL A 54 3.35 -8.20 7.86
CA VAL A 54 2.02 -8.41 7.27
C VAL A 54 2.02 -9.54 6.23
N ALA A 55 3.13 -9.76 5.52
CA ALA A 55 3.28 -10.85 4.58
C ALA A 55 3.29 -12.22 5.27
N LEU A 56 4.02 -12.37 6.40
CA LEU A 56 3.99 -13.60 7.19
C LEU A 56 2.62 -13.83 7.84
N ALA A 57 1.98 -12.80 8.37
CA ALA A 57 0.62 -12.90 8.89
C ALA A 57 -0.39 -13.37 7.84
N ALA A 58 -0.14 -13.08 6.55
CA ALA A 58 -0.98 -13.51 5.42
C ALA A 58 -0.61 -14.89 4.84
N ILE A 59 0.42 -15.56 5.36
CA ILE A 59 1.16 -16.63 4.67
C ILE A 59 0.28 -17.80 4.18
N ASN A 60 -0.78 -18.14 4.89
CA ASN A 60 -1.71 -19.23 4.57
C ASN A 60 -2.98 -18.77 3.84
N ARG A 61 -3.14 -17.47 3.62
CA ARG A 61 -4.28 -16.96 2.85
C ARG A 61 -4.23 -17.48 1.42
N ALA A 62 -5.40 -17.85 0.88
CA ALA A 62 -5.47 -18.49 -0.44
C ALA A 62 -4.80 -17.71 -1.58
N PRO A 63 -4.96 -16.37 -1.72
CA PRO A 63 -4.24 -15.60 -2.74
C PRO A 63 -2.72 -15.67 -2.60
N VAL A 64 -2.22 -15.64 -1.35
CA VAL A 64 -0.77 -15.73 -1.05
C VAL A 64 -0.23 -17.10 -1.37
N ALA A 65 -0.91 -18.16 -0.93
CA ALA A 65 -0.52 -19.55 -1.24
C ALA A 65 -0.53 -19.83 -2.75
N ASN A 66 -1.51 -19.28 -3.48
CA ASN A 66 -1.56 -19.40 -4.95
C ASN A 66 -0.39 -18.67 -5.63
N ALA A 67 -0.10 -17.43 -5.21
CA ALA A 67 1.01 -16.67 -5.76
C ALA A 67 2.37 -17.32 -5.46
N ARG A 68 2.55 -17.85 -4.24
CA ARG A 68 3.73 -18.66 -3.86
C ARG A 68 3.86 -19.92 -4.70
N SER A 69 2.75 -20.63 -4.96
CA SER A 69 2.75 -21.82 -5.83
C SER A 69 3.24 -21.50 -7.25
N GLN A 70 2.83 -20.36 -7.80
CA GLN A 70 3.31 -19.90 -9.10
C GLN A 70 4.82 -19.62 -9.07
N ALA A 71 5.33 -18.95 -8.03
CA ALA A 71 6.77 -18.72 -7.88
C ALA A 71 7.58 -20.02 -7.81
N LEU A 72 7.06 -21.05 -7.10
CA LEU A 72 7.68 -22.38 -7.01
C LEU A 72 7.87 -23.06 -8.38
N ALA A 73 7.12 -22.67 -9.40
CA ALA A 73 7.28 -23.16 -10.77
C ALA A 73 8.43 -22.51 -11.54
N HIS A 74 9.03 -21.43 -11.01
CA HIS A 74 10.06 -20.63 -11.69
C HIS A 74 11.37 -20.54 -10.87
N PRO A 75 12.02 -21.69 -10.56
CA PRO A 75 13.27 -21.70 -9.81
C PRO A 75 14.41 -21.10 -10.63
N ARG A 76 15.30 -20.34 -9.96
CA ARG A 76 16.48 -19.74 -10.58
C ARG A 76 17.65 -19.71 -9.61
N ALA A 77 18.76 -20.34 -9.97
CA ALA A 77 20.01 -20.21 -9.22
C ALA A 77 20.50 -18.74 -9.26
N GLY A 78 20.82 -18.17 -8.09
CA GLY A 78 21.16 -16.76 -7.95
C GLY A 78 20.00 -15.80 -8.22
N GLY A 79 18.77 -16.27 -8.06
CA GLY A 79 17.54 -15.47 -8.16
C GLY A 79 17.20 -14.74 -6.86
N ALA A 80 15.91 -14.54 -6.62
CA ALA A 80 15.38 -13.87 -5.44
C ALA A 80 14.64 -14.85 -4.51
N THR A 81 14.50 -14.51 -3.24
CA THR A 81 13.82 -15.31 -2.23
C THR A 81 12.33 -14.96 -2.12
N VAL A 82 11.53 -15.91 -1.66
CA VAL A 82 10.11 -15.71 -1.38
C VAL A 82 9.87 -15.78 0.13
N ILE A 83 9.14 -14.79 0.67
CA ILE A 83 8.79 -14.72 2.09
C ILE A 83 8.11 -16.03 2.52
N GLY A 84 8.57 -16.58 3.64
CA GLY A 84 8.10 -17.83 4.22
C GLY A 84 8.80 -19.08 3.69
N LEU A 85 9.46 -19.04 2.53
CA LEU A 85 10.23 -20.19 2.01
C LEU A 85 11.69 -20.18 2.49
N PRO A 86 12.35 -21.35 2.55
CA PRO A 86 13.78 -21.44 2.88
C PRO A 86 14.64 -20.53 1.98
N GLY A 87 15.63 -19.85 2.56
CA GLY A 87 16.46 -18.86 1.85
C GLY A 87 17.41 -19.44 0.79
N ASP A 88 17.60 -20.75 0.76
CA ASP A 88 18.34 -21.46 -0.29
C ASP A 88 17.48 -21.78 -1.53
N GLN A 89 16.16 -21.65 -1.42
CA GLN A 89 15.24 -21.73 -2.54
C GLN A 89 15.10 -20.36 -3.20
N MET A 90 15.59 -20.25 -4.42
CA MET A 90 15.61 -18.98 -5.16
C MET A 90 14.80 -19.11 -6.45
N PHE A 91 14.18 -17.98 -6.84
CA PHE A 91 13.25 -17.90 -7.96
C PHE A 91 13.60 -16.72 -8.86
N GLU A 92 13.09 -16.72 -10.09
CA GLU A 92 13.16 -15.54 -10.94
C GLU A 92 12.53 -14.33 -10.23
N CYS A 93 13.23 -13.18 -10.29
CA CYS A 93 12.86 -12.02 -9.47
C CYS A 93 11.44 -11.51 -9.72
N GLU A 94 10.93 -11.64 -10.95
CA GLU A 94 9.55 -11.24 -11.26
C GLU A 94 8.51 -12.14 -10.57
N TRP A 95 8.80 -13.44 -10.41
CA TRP A 95 7.90 -14.36 -9.72
C TRP A 95 8.05 -14.29 -8.21
N ALA A 96 9.25 -14.05 -7.70
CA ALA A 96 9.47 -13.72 -6.30
C ALA A 96 8.74 -12.41 -5.92
N ALA A 97 8.87 -11.37 -6.76
CA ALA A 97 8.14 -10.11 -6.60
C ALA A 97 6.62 -10.32 -6.59
N TRP A 98 6.10 -11.15 -7.50
CA TRP A 98 4.69 -11.52 -7.55
C TRP A 98 4.20 -12.13 -6.23
N ALA A 99 4.89 -13.14 -5.72
CA ALA A 99 4.51 -13.84 -4.50
C ALA A 99 4.60 -12.92 -3.27
N ASN A 100 5.71 -12.18 -3.15
CA ASN A 100 5.95 -11.29 -2.02
C ASN A 100 5.00 -10.08 -2.01
N SER A 101 4.72 -9.47 -3.17
CA SER A 101 3.76 -8.37 -3.27
C SER A 101 2.34 -8.80 -2.92
N ALA A 102 1.91 -9.99 -3.37
CA ALA A 102 0.61 -10.53 -3.01
C ALA A 102 0.49 -10.74 -1.49
N ALA A 103 1.56 -11.25 -0.85
CA ALA A 103 1.59 -11.46 0.59
C ALA A 103 1.55 -10.14 1.38
N VAL A 104 2.31 -9.14 0.97
CA VAL A 104 2.32 -7.80 1.59
C VAL A 104 0.95 -7.14 1.48
N ARG A 105 0.28 -7.27 0.33
CA ARG A 105 -0.97 -6.55 0.06
C ARG A 105 -2.22 -7.22 0.63
N GLU A 106 -2.21 -8.52 0.86
CA GLU A 106 -3.39 -9.34 1.15
C GLU A 106 -4.22 -8.83 2.34
N LEU A 107 -3.59 -8.49 3.46
CA LEU A 107 -4.30 -8.06 4.67
C LEU A 107 -4.65 -6.56 4.67
N ASP A 108 -4.24 -5.80 3.64
CA ASP A 108 -4.39 -4.34 3.62
C ASP A 108 -3.87 -3.66 4.90
N PHE A 109 -2.69 -4.11 5.38
CA PHE A 109 -2.20 -3.85 6.74
C PHE A 109 -0.82 -3.17 6.80
N HIS A 110 -0.20 -2.90 5.65
CA HIS A 110 1.05 -2.15 5.53
C HIS A 110 0.79 -0.64 5.43
N ASP A 111 1.75 0.12 4.95
CA ASP A 111 1.69 1.58 4.97
C ASP A 111 0.61 2.21 4.08
N SER A 112 0.45 3.51 4.22
CA SER A 112 -0.49 4.32 3.47
C SER A 112 0.03 5.74 3.28
N PHE A 113 -0.47 6.39 2.24
CA PHE A 113 -0.37 7.81 1.98
C PHE A 113 -1.71 8.34 1.49
N MET A 114 -2.14 9.49 2.01
CA MET A 114 -3.43 10.11 1.68
C MET A 114 -3.22 11.51 1.12
N ALA A 115 -3.54 11.67 -0.15
CA ALA A 115 -3.53 12.94 -0.87
C ALA A 115 -4.79 13.03 -1.74
N VAL A 116 -4.73 13.67 -2.91
CA VAL A 116 -5.83 13.64 -3.88
C VAL A 116 -6.05 12.21 -4.41
N GLU A 117 -4.97 11.41 -4.51
CA GLU A 117 -5.06 9.96 -4.67
C GLU A 117 -4.52 9.26 -3.43
N PRO A 118 -5.30 8.37 -2.77
CA PRO A 118 -4.78 7.51 -1.72
C PRO A 118 -3.91 6.40 -2.33
N GLY A 119 -2.87 5.98 -1.60
CA GLY A 119 -1.96 4.93 -2.07
C GLY A 119 -1.30 4.15 -0.95
N HIS A 120 -0.59 3.09 -1.34
CA HIS A 120 0.17 2.21 -0.46
C HIS A 120 1.60 2.10 -0.98
N PRO A 121 2.50 3.02 -0.60
CA PRO A 121 3.85 3.06 -1.16
C PRO A 121 4.71 1.85 -0.83
N GLY A 122 4.40 1.12 0.24
CA GLY A 122 5.05 -0.16 0.59
C GLY A 122 4.92 -1.24 -0.50
N ASP A 123 3.94 -1.12 -1.40
CA ASP A 123 3.79 -1.98 -2.58
C ASP A 123 5.01 -1.92 -3.52
N ASN A 124 5.82 -0.85 -3.47
CA ASN A 124 7.06 -0.74 -4.25
C ASN A 124 8.19 -1.64 -3.74
N ILE A 125 8.18 -2.03 -2.48
CA ILE A 125 9.31 -2.70 -1.83
C ILE A 125 9.56 -4.12 -2.40
N PRO A 126 8.57 -5.02 -2.53
CA PRO A 126 8.83 -6.38 -2.97
C PRO A 126 9.49 -6.49 -4.35
N PRO A 127 9.07 -5.77 -5.42
CA PRO A 127 9.74 -5.88 -6.71
C PRO A 127 11.16 -5.29 -6.68
N ILE A 128 11.39 -4.20 -5.94
CA ILE A 128 12.71 -3.59 -5.82
C ILE A 128 13.66 -4.52 -5.05
N LEU A 129 13.20 -5.14 -3.95
CA LEU A 129 13.96 -6.11 -3.17
C LEU A 129 14.30 -7.36 -4.00
N ALA A 130 13.34 -7.93 -4.74
CA ALA A 130 13.56 -9.10 -5.56
C ALA A 130 14.62 -8.85 -6.65
N VAL A 131 14.59 -7.70 -7.31
CA VAL A 131 15.63 -7.31 -8.29
C VAL A 131 16.97 -7.05 -7.59
N ALA A 132 16.97 -6.43 -6.40
CA ALA A 132 18.19 -6.21 -5.61
C ALA A 132 18.88 -7.53 -5.30
N GLN A 133 18.14 -8.56 -4.89
CA GLN A 133 18.64 -9.90 -4.63
C GLN A 133 19.22 -10.54 -5.88
N GLN A 134 18.47 -10.63 -6.97
CA GLN A 134 18.91 -11.28 -8.21
C GLN A 134 20.09 -10.57 -8.89
N CYS A 135 20.15 -9.23 -8.77
CA CYS A 135 21.22 -8.42 -9.38
C CYS A 135 22.40 -8.14 -8.43
N GLY A 136 22.42 -8.75 -7.24
CA GLY A 136 23.53 -8.63 -6.29
C GLY A 136 23.78 -7.21 -5.81
N ARG A 137 22.69 -6.46 -5.48
CA ARG A 137 22.78 -5.08 -5.01
C ARG A 137 22.94 -5.01 -3.49
N THR A 138 23.55 -3.92 -3.02
CA THR A 138 23.78 -3.67 -1.58
C THR A 138 22.54 -3.09 -0.90
N GLY A 139 22.53 -3.10 0.44
CA GLY A 139 21.48 -2.42 1.22
C GLY A 139 21.38 -0.92 0.90
N ARG A 140 22.50 -0.25 0.61
CA ARG A 140 22.49 1.17 0.18
C ARG A 140 21.81 1.38 -1.17
N ASP A 141 22.04 0.48 -2.12
CA ASP A 141 21.36 0.53 -3.42
C ASP A 141 19.85 0.29 -3.24
N LEU A 142 19.48 -0.66 -2.37
CA LEU A 142 18.09 -0.95 -2.04
C LEU A 142 17.39 0.28 -1.41
N ILE A 143 18.03 0.96 -0.45
CA ILE A 143 17.51 2.19 0.14
C ILE A 143 17.29 3.26 -0.93
N ARG A 144 18.23 3.48 -1.84
CA ARG A 144 18.08 4.43 -2.96
C ARG A 144 16.88 4.09 -3.83
N GLY A 145 16.72 2.82 -4.19
CA GLY A 145 15.60 2.34 -5.01
C GLY A 145 14.26 2.59 -4.33
N ILE A 146 14.12 2.18 -3.07
CA ILE A 146 12.88 2.33 -2.31
C ILE A 146 12.55 3.81 -2.08
N ALA A 147 13.49 4.62 -1.60
CA ALA A 147 13.28 6.05 -1.37
C ALA A 147 12.87 6.77 -2.66
N THR A 148 13.48 6.43 -3.80
CA THR A 148 13.11 7.01 -5.11
C THR A 148 11.69 6.61 -5.53
N ALA A 149 11.29 5.36 -5.33
CA ALA A 149 9.95 4.89 -5.67
C ALA A 149 8.88 5.61 -4.83
N TYR A 150 9.11 5.76 -3.53
CA TYR A 150 8.21 6.53 -2.65
C TYR A 150 8.10 7.98 -3.12
N GLU A 151 9.23 8.64 -3.43
CA GLU A 151 9.25 10.01 -3.91
C GLU A 151 8.38 10.22 -5.16
N VAL A 152 8.53 9.34 -6.15
CA VAL A 152 7.74 9.41 -7.40
C VAL A 152 6.27 9.14 -7.15
N GLN A 153 5.94 8.10 -6.38
CA GLN A 153 4.53 7.76 -6.14
C GLN A 153 3.80 8.87 -5.39
N LEU A 154 4.42 9.45 -4.35
CA LEU A 154 3.81 10.50 -3.57
C LEU A 154 3.64 11.79 -4.41
N SER A 155 4.63 12.14 -5.23
CA SER A 155 4.53 13.28 -6.15
C SER A 155 3.36 13.14 -7.13
N LEU A 156 3.16 11.95 -7.69
CA LEU A 156 2.05 11.67 -8.60
C LEU A 156 0.70 11.62 -7.86
N ALA A 157 0.65 11.00 -6.69
CA ALA A 157 -0.57 10.91 -5.87
C ALA A 157 -1.04 12.27 -5.34
N GLN A 158 -0.15 13.24 -5.19
CA GLN A 158 -0.50 14.62 -4.85
C GLN A 158 -1.02 15.44 -6.04
N ALA A 159 -0.70 15.02 -7.27
CA ALA A 159 -1.01 15.77 -8.48
C ALA A 159 -2.20 15.22 -9.27
N MET A 160 -2.41 13.90 -9.29
CA MET A 160 -3.34 13.22 -10.20
C MET A 160 -4.22 12.23 -9.45
N ALA A 161 -5.54 12.48 -9.43
CA ALA A 161 -6.53 11.61 -8.79
C ALA A 161 -7.05 10.56 -9.78
N LEU A 162 -6.49 9.36 -9.79
CA LEU A 162 -6.94 8.25 -10.64
C LEU A 162 -8.34 7.75 -10.26
N ASN A 163 -8.66 7.79 -8.96
CA ASN A 163 -9.92 7.28 -8.43
C ASN A 163 -11.15 8.05 -8.96
N THR A 164 -11.05 9.34 -9.25
CA THR A 164 -12.11 10.17 -9.83
C THR A 164 -12.46 9.73 -11.26
N HIS A 165 -11.48 9.15 -11.95
CA HIS A 165 -11.62 8.59 -13.31
C HIS A 165 -11.93 7.09 -13.30
N ARG A 166 -12.26 6.51 -12.12
CA ARG A 166 -12.54 5.09 -11.94
C ARG A 166 -11.37 4.16 -12.32
N ILE A 167 -10.16 4.67 -12.18
CA ILE A 167 -8.91 3.94 -12.36
C ILE A 167 -8.37 3.55 -10.98
N ASP A 168 -7.77 2.37 -10.85
CA ASP A 168 -7.15 1.93 -9.61
C ASP A 168 -5.86 2.72 -9.35
N HIS A 169 -5.64 3.11 -8.09
CA HIS A 169 -4.45 3.82 -7.62
C HIS A 169 -3.12 3.12 -7.96
N VAL A 170 -3.15 1.82 -8.22
CA VAL A 170 -1.96 1.07 -8.64
C VAL A 170 -1.35 1.58 -9.96
N GLY A 171 -2.08 2.37 -10.75
CA GLY A 171 -1.52 3.03 -11.94
C GLY A 171 -0.32 3.93 -11.62
N HIS A 172 -0.23 4.52 -10.42
CA HIS A 172 0.94 5.29 -9.99
C HIS A 172 2.15 4.42 -9.59
N LEU A 173 1.95 3.11 -9.36
CA LEU A 173 3.04 2.19 -9.05
C LEU A 173 3.93 1.90 -10.28
N ALA A 174 3.39 1.92 -11.50
CA ALA A 174 4.18 1.64 -12.69
C ALA A 174 5.36 2.62 -12.86
N PRO A 175 5.15 3.96 -12.87
CA PRO A 175 6.26 4.91 -12.95
C PRO A 175 7.12 4.91 -11.68
N SER A 176 6.55 4.68 -10.49
CA SER A 176 7.34 4.68 -9.25
C SER A 176 8.24 3.46 -9.12
N MET A 177 7.74 2.26 -9.43
CA MET A 177 8.54 1.03 -9.40
C MET A 177 9.66 1.06 -10.45
N THR A 178 9.39 1.51 -11.68
CA THR A 178 10.42 1.64 -12.72
C THR A 178 11.48 2.67 -12.36
N ALA A 179 11.08 3.81 -11.76
CA ALA A 179 12.02 4.80 -11.25
C ALA A 179 12.89 4.23 -10.11
N GLY A 180 12.28 3.53 -9.16
CA GLY A 180 12.98 2.85 -8.07
C GLY A 180 13.97 1.79 -8.55
N LEU A 181 13.57 0.98 -9.52
CA LEU A 181 14.46 -0.01 -10.17
C LEU A 181 15.60 0.66 -10.93
N GLY A 182 15.33 1.79 -11.60
CA GLY A 182 16.36 2.60 -12.25
C GLY A 182 17.40 3.12 -11.28
N ALA A 183 16.97 3.65 -10.12
CA ALA A 183 17.84 4.12 -9.04
C ALA A 183 18.64 2.97 -8.40
N LEU A 184 18.01 1.83 -8.13
CA LEU A 184 18.61 0.61 -7.60
C LEU A 184 19.76 0.12 -8.49
N LEU A 185 19.49 0.04 -9.80
CA LEU A 185 20.41 -0.54 -10.77
C LEU A 185 21.46 0.47 -11.30
N GLY A 186 21.29 1.77 -11.03
CA GLY A 186 22.16 2.85 -11.52
C GLY A 186 22.05 3.02 -13.03
N LEU A 187 20.85 2.95 -13.59
CA LEU A 187 20.61 3.02 -15.03
C LEU A 187 20.70 4.44 -15.58
N ALA A 188 20.88 4.56 -16.91
CA ALA A 188 20.80 5.83 -17.60
C ALA A 188 19.35 6.35 -17.68
N PRO A 189 19.11 7.68 -17.71
CA PRO A 189 17.77 8.25 -17.79
C PRO A 189 16.94 7.76 -18.97
N ASP A 190 17.56 7.56 -20.13
CA ASP A 190 16.87 7.01 -21.32
C ASP A 190 16.24 5.65 -21.08
N ILE A 191 16.90 4.76 -20.36
CA ILE A 191 16.39 3.42 -20.04
C ILE A 191 15.16 3.54 -19.11
N VAL A 192 15.26 4.36 -18.08
CA VAL A 192 14.14 4.56 -17.13
C VAL A 192 12.96 5.23 -17.81
N TYR A 193 13.21 6.20 -18.69
CA TYR A 193 12.18 6.86 -19.50
C TYR A 193 11.39 5.84 -20.34
N GLN A 194 12.08 4.95 -21.06
CA GLN A 194 11.42 3.91 -21.84
C GLN A 194 10.66 2.92 -20.94
N ALA A 195 11.24 2.53 -19.82
CA ALA A 195 10.60 1.61 -18.87
C ALA A 195 9.32 2.20 -18.28
N ILE A 196 9.28 3.51 -17.95
CA ILE A 196 8.05 4.19 -17.50
C ILE A 196 6.97 4.10 -18.58
N GLY A 197 7.30 4.38 -19.84
CA GLY A 197 6.35 4.27 -20.95
C GLY A 197 5.78 2.87 -21.12
N HIS A 198 6.64 1.83 -21.08
CA HIS A 198 6.21 0.42 -21.16
C HIS A 198 5.29 0.04 -20.01
N ALA A 199 5.72 0.27 -18.77
CA ALA A 199 4.99 -0.17 -17.58
C ALA A 199 3.65 0.55 -17.44
N LEU A 200 3.61 1.87 -17.63
CA LEU A 200 2.38 2.65 -17.49
C LEU A 200 1.35 2.31 -18.57
N HIS A 201 1.80 2.00 -19.78
CA HIS A 201 0.91 1.64 -20.90
C HIS A 201 0.04 0.40 -20.61
N VAL A 202 0.52 -0.55 -19.80
CA VAL A 202 -0.16 -1.83 -19.53
C VAL A 202 -0.69 -1.96 -18.10
N SER A 203 -0.35 -1.05 -17.19
CA SER A 203 -0.68 -1.19 -15.75
C SER A 203 -1.91 -0.40 -15.31
N THR A 204 -2.61 0.26 -16.23
CA THR A 204 -3.80 1.04 -15.89
C THR A 204 -5.02 0.12 -15.83
N ALA A 205 -5.54 -0.12 -14.62
CA ALA A 205 -6.66 -1.02 -14.37
C ALA A 205 -7.91 -0.25 -13.90
N THR A 206 -9.10 -0.82 -14.15
CA THR A 206 -10.35 -0.23 -13.69
C THR A 206 -10.52 -0.36 -12.18
N ARG A 207 -11.23 0.58 -11.56
CA ARG A 207 -11.56 0.57 -10.13
C ARG A 207 -12.67 -0.46 -9.78
N GLN A 208 -13.15 -1.27 -10.73
CA GLN A 208 -14.09 -2.34 -10.43
C GLN A 208 -13.56 -3.31 -9.36
N CYS A 209 -12.24 -3.50 -9.28
CA CYS A 209 -11.58 -4.31 -8.27
C CYS A 209 -11.75 -3.80 -6.81
N ARG A 210 -12.32 -2.61 -6.61
CA ARG A 210 -12.52 -1.96 -5.30
C ARG A 210 -14.00 -1.73 -4.97
N LYS A 211 -14.93 -2.29 -5.75
CA LYS A 211 -16.37 -2.07 -5.55
C LYS A 211 -17.17 -3.34 -5.80
N GLY A 212 -18.26 -3.49 -5.06
CA GLY A 212 -19.11 -4.70 -5.10
C GLY A 212 -18.38 -5.89 -4.47
N THR A 213 -18.49 -7.05 -5.09
CA THR A 213 -17.76 -8.25 -4.66
C THR A 213 -16.27 -8.08 -4.92
N ILE A 214 -15.56 -7.63 -3.88
CA ILE A 214 -14.11 -7.44 -3.95
C ILE A 214 -13.46 -8.83 -3.93
N SER A 215 -12.72 -9.12 -5.00
CA SER A 215 -12.04 -10.41 -5.19
C SER A 215 -10.58 -10.37 -4.72
N SER A 216 -9.92 -11.54 -4.77
CA SER A 216 -8.48 -11.67 -4.54
C SER A 216 -7.60 -10.79 -5.45
N TRP A 217 -8.15 -10.22 -6.53
CA TRP A 217 -7.45 -9.24 -7.36
C TRP A 217 -6.93 -8.05 -6.54
N LYS A 218 -7.61 -7.68 -5.44
CA LYS A 218 -7.15 -6.62 -4.53
C LYS A 218 -5.72 -6.87 -4.03
N ALA A 219 -5.37 -8.11 -3.72
CA ALA A 219 -4.04 -8.49 -3.26
C ALA A 219 -3.00 -8.53 -4.38
N VAL A 220 -3.41 -8.97 -5.57
CA VAL A 220 -2.46 -9.21 -6.67
C VAL A 220 -2.30 -8.03 -7.64
N ALA A 221 -3.14 -7.00 -7.54
CA ALA A 221 -3.02 -5.84 -8.42
C ALA A 221 -1.64 -5.17 -8.37
N PRO A 222 -1.06 -4.81 -7.20
CA PRO A 222 0.30 -4.27 -7.14
C PRO A 222 1.36 -5.30 -7.54
N ALA A 223 1.15 -6.59 -7.27
CA ALA A 223 2.04 -7.66 -7.70
C ALA A 223 2.15 -7.74 -9.22
N HIS A 224 1.02 -7.58 -9.92
CA HIS A 224 0.99 -7.51 -11.38
C HIS A 224 1.77 -6.32 -11.91
N VAL A 225 1.58 -5.13 -11.33
CA VAL A 225 2.35 -3.93 -11.71
C VAL A 225 3.84 -4.14 -11.46
N GLY A 226 4.22 -4.78 -10.35
CA GLY A 226 5.62 -5.12 -10.06
C GLY A 226 6.27 -6.00 -11.12
N LYS A 227 5.55 -7.04 -11.59
CA LYS A 227 6.02 -7.86 -12.73
C LYS A 227 6.19 -7.02 -14.00
N CYS A 228 5.19 -6.20 -14.34
CA CYS A 228 5.24 -5.32 -15.50
C CYS A 228 6.43 -4.33 -15.41
N ALA A 229 6.71 -3.78 -14.23
CA ALA A 229 7.83 -2.86 -14.03
C ALA A 229 9.20 -3.55 -14.21
N ILE A 230 9.35 -4.78 -13.70
CA ILE A 230 10.59 -5.58 -13.87
C ILE A 230 10.79 -5.90 -15.36
N GLU A 231 9.76 -6.39 -16.06
CA GLU A 231 9.81 -6.67 -17.49
C GLU A 231 10.13 -5.40 -18.30
N ALA A 232 9.48 -4.28 -17.97
CA ALA A 232 9.69 -3.01 -18.65
C ALA A 232 11.14 -2.51 -18.53
N ILE A 233 11.77 -2.65 -17.36
CA ILE A 233 13.17 -2.33 -17.13
C ILE A 233 14.08 -3.25 -17.99
N ASP A 234 13.84 -4.56 -17.97
CA ASP A 234 14.66 -5.51 -18.75
C ASP A 234 14.58 -5.24 -20.26
N ARG A 235 13.37 -4.98 -20.78
CA ARG A 235 13.16 -4.62 -22.20
C ARG A 235 13.85 -3.31 -22.58
N ALA A 236 13.71 -2.27 -21.75
CA ALA A 236 14.37 -0.99 -21.99
C ALA A 236 15.91 -1.11 -21.92
N MET A 237 16.47 -1.93 -21.03
CA MET A 237 17.92 -2.24 -20.99
C MET A 237 18.40 -2.95 -22.26
N ARG A 238 17.53 -3.68 -22.95
CA ARG A 238 17.82 -4.32 -24.25
C ARG A 238 17.63 -3.38 -25.44
N GLY A 239 17.25 -2.11 -25.19
CA GLY A 239 17.10 -1.08 -26.23
C GLY A 239 15.70 -1.01 -26.86
N GLU A 240 14.68 -1.66 -26.27
CA GLU A 240 13.31 -1.50 -26.74
C GLU A 240 12.76 -0.12 -26.40
N THR A 241 12.01 0.47 -27.35
CA THR A 241 11.35 1.76 -27.18
C THR A 241 9.88 1.59 -26.80
N SER A 242 9.36 2.54 -26.02
CA SER A 242 7.99 2.54 -25.51
C SER A 242 7.08 3.54 -26.22
N PRO A 243 5.74 3.42 -26.04
CA PRO A 243 4.81 4.50 -26.44
C PRO A 243 5.20 5.83 -25.80
N SER A 244 5.37 6.88 -26.61
CA SER A 244 5.94 8.17 -26.15
C SER A 244 5.40 9.34 -26.97
N PRO A 245 5.05 10.48 -26.34
CA PRO A 245 5.06 10.74 -24.90
C PRO A 245 3.88 10.09 -24.17
N ILE A 246 4.13 9.34 -23.11
CA ILE A 246 3.09 8.53 -22.45
C ILE A 246 2.05 9.36 -21.69
N TYR A 247 2.44 10.53 -21.12
CA TYR A 247 1.52 11.43 -20.44
C TYR A 247 0.95 12.48 -21.36
N GLU A 248 1.80 13.16 -22.15
CA GLU A 248 1.52 14.38 -22.87
C GLU A 248 0.99 14.16 -24.31
N GLY A 249 1.00 12.93 -24.79
CA GLY A 249 0.51 12.59 -26.13
C GLY A 249 -1.01 12.75 -26.22
N ASP A 250 -1.51 13.07 -27.44
CA ASP A 250 -2.94 13.20 -27.75
C ASP A 250 -3.73 11.86 -27.63
N TYR A 251 -3.03 10.73 -27.59
CA TYR A 251 -3.50 9.40 -27.19
C TYR A 251 -2.84 8.90 -25.91
N GLY A 252 -2.20 9.78 -25.15
CA GLY A 252 -1.54 9.47 -23.89
C GLY A 252 -2.51 9.38 -22.71
N VAL A 253 -1.96 9.12 -21.52
CA VAL A 253 -2.72 8.88 -20.29
C VAL A 253 -3.64 10.05 -19.93
N ILE A 254 -3.15 11.29 -20.03
CA ILE A 254 -3.97 12.48 -19.68
C ILE A 254 -5.17 12.61 -20.61
N ALA A 255 -4.95 12.50 -21.91
CA ALA A 255 -5.98 12.71 -22.91
C ALA A 255 -7.07 11.63 -22.89
N THR A 256 -6.70 10.37 -22.63
CA THR A 256 -7.58 9.20 -22.80
C THR A 256 -8.15 8.66 -21.49
N LEU A 257 -7.45 8.82 -20.38
CA LEU A 257 -7.78 8.15 -19.13
C LEU A 257 -8.06 9.14 -17.97
N LEU A 258 -7.66 10.41 -18.10
CA LEU A 258 -7.88 11.42 -17.06
C LEU A 258 -8.86 12.51 -17.56
N ASP A 259 -8.57 13.79 -17.30
CA ASP A 259 -9.49 14.91 -17.57
C ASP A 259 -9.57 15.34 -19.05
N GLY A 260 -8.94 14.58 -19.94
CA GLY A 260 -9.03 14.82 -21.38
C GLY A 260 -7.97 15.78 -21.94
N PRO A 261 -8.09 16.15 -23.25
CA PRO A 261 -7.03 16.85 -23.96
C PRO A 261 -6.76 18.28 -23.49
N GLU A 262 -7.70 18.91 -22.81
CA GLU A 262 -7.56 20.29 -22.27
C GLU A 262 -7.00 20.32 -20.84
N ALA A 263 -6.75 19.16 -20.26
CA ALA A 263 -6.29 19.07 -18.87
C ALA A 263 -4.84 19.50 -18.70
N CYS A 264 -4.55 20.12 -17.55
CA CYS A 264 -3.22 20.50 -17.13
C CYS A 264 -3.01 20.11 -15.66
N TYR A 265 -2.00 19.29 -15.41
CA TYR A 265 -1.61 18.89 -14.06
C TYR A 265 -0.33 19.58 -13.64
N ARG A 266 -0.20 19.84 -12.34
CA ARG A 266 1.01 20.42 -11.75
C ARG A 266 1.68 19.36 -10.89
N VAL A 267 2.76 18.75 -11.40
CA VAL A 267 3.51 17.71 -10.70
C VAL A 267 4.77 18.33 -10.10
N THR A 268 4.92 18.20 -8.78
CA THR A 268 6.10 18.67 -8.06
C THR A 268 7.03 17.49 -7.82
N LEU A 269 8.23 17.54 -8.37
CA LEU A 269 9.29 16.57 -8.16
C LEU A 269 10.41 17.20 -7.33
N THR A 270 11.04 16.39 -6.49
CA THR A 270 12.25 16.81 -5.76
C THR A 270 13.39 17.12 -6.73
N ASP A 271 14.14 18.19 -6.47
CA ASP A 271 15.26 18.61 -7.31
C ASP A 271 16.31 17.50 -7.45
N ARG A 272 17.02 17.53 -8.59
CA ARG A 272 18.11 16.58 -8.87
C ARG A 272 19.17 16.64 -7.77
N GLY A 273 19.56 15.47 -7.26
CA GLY A 273 20.57 15.35 -6.20
C GLY A 273 20.10 15.72 -4.79
N ALA A 274 18.90 16.26 -4.61
CA ALA A 274 18.34 16.46 -3.30
C ALA A 274 17.92 15.14 -2.63
N PRO A 275 17.95 15.03 -1.29
CA PRO A 275 17.49 13.84 -0.58
C PRO A 275 16.03 13.46 -0.92
N ARG A 276 15.74 12.16 -1.04
CA ARG A 276 14.40 11.62 -1.27
C ARG A 276 13.76 11.34 0.08
N ARG A 277 12.93 12.25 0.57
CA ARG A 277 12.39 12.21 1.93
C ARG A 277 10.90 11.87 2.01
N ALA A 278 10.20 11.70 0.88
CA ALA A 278 8.76 11.50 0.84
C ALA A 278 8.29 10.26 1.65
N ILE A 279 9.14 9.23 1.83
CA ILE A 279 8.83 8.09 2.68
C ILE A 279 8.49 8.51 4.14
N LEU A 280 9.03 9.63 4.62
CA LEU A 280 8.76 10.16 5.96
C LEU A 280 7.35 10.74 6.11
N ASP A 281 6.70 11.08 5.00
CA ASP A 281 5.33 11.60 4.96
C ASP A 281 4.28 10.46 4.90
N THR A 282 4.72 9.21 4.93
CA THR A 282 3.85 8.04 4.94
C THR A 282 3.66 7.49 6.34
N TYR A 283 2.60 6.74 6.55
CA TYR A 283 2.26 6.17 7.85
C TYR A 283 1.77 4.74 7.73
N THR A 284 2.07 3.92 8.75
CA THR A 284 1.63 2.53 8.78
C THR A 284 0.24 2.36 9.38
N LYS A 285 -0.32 1.16 9.24
CA LYS A 285 -1.57 0.75 9.88
C LYS A 285 -1.25 -0.08 11.13
N GLU A 286 -1.92 0.24 12.22
CA GLU A 286 -1.90 -0.57 13.44
C GLU A 286 -2.90 -1.72 13.36
N HIS A 287 -3.97 -1.54 12.58
CA HIS A 287 -5.06 -2.49 12.44
C HIS A 287 -5.22 -2.95 10.98
N SER A 288 -5.61 -4.20 10.78
CA SER A 288 -5.81 -4.81 9.45
C SER A 288 -7.13 -4.37 8.80
N ALA A 289 -7.26 -3.09 8.51
CA ALA A 289 -8.43 -2.47 7.86
C ALA A 289 -7.99 -1.35 6.94
N GLY A 290 -8.88 -0.89 6.05
CA GLY A 290 -8.65 0.29 5.23
C GLY A 290 -8.21 1.48 6.09
N TYR A 291 -7.35 2.39 5.55
CA TYR A 291 -6.73 3.42 6.41
C TYR A 291 -7.76 4.32 7.12
N HIS A 292 -8.86 4.68 6.46
CA HIS A 292 -9.93 5.48 7.08
C HIS A 292 -10.62 4.76 8.25
N GLY A 293 -10.46 3.43 8.36
CA GLY A 293 -10.93 2.64 9.48
C GLY A 293 -10.03 2.70 10.71
N GLN A 294 -8.74 3.09 10.57
CA GLN A 294 -7.80 3.13 11.71
C GLN A 294 -8.29 4.03 12.84
N PRO A 295 -8.55 5.35 12.61
CA PRO A 295 -9.05 6.21 13.66
C PRO A 295 -10.47 5.85 14.14
N ILE A 296 -11.26 5.15 13.32
CA ILE A 296 -12.58 4.64 13.71
C ILE A 296 -12.45 3.49 14.71
N ILE A 297 -11.48 2.58 14.52
CA ILE A 297 -11.16 1.49 15.46
C ILE A 297 -10.66 2.07 16.79
N ASP A 298 -9.69 2.98 16.74
CA ASP A 298 -9.14 3.64 17.93
C ASP A 298 -10.23 4.36 18.73
N LEU A 299 -11.13 5.05 18.02
CA LEU A 299 -12.26 5.75 18.64
C LEU A 299 -13.26 4.76 19.28
N ALA A 300 -13.51 3.61 18.62
CA ALA A 300 -14.35 2.57 19.20
C ALA A 300 -13.76 2.01 20.50
N PHE A 301 -12.46 1.77 20.56
CA PHE A 301 -11.78 1.35 21.80
C PHE A 301 -11.91 2.37 22.92
N LYS A 302 -11.69 3.65 22.60
CA LYS A 302 -11.85 4.75 23.55
C LYS A 302 -13.29 4.86 24.07
N MET A 303 -14.27 4.74 23.21
CA MET A 303 -15.70 4.82 23.59
C MET A 303 -16.15 3.56 24.35
N ARG A 304 -15.61 2.36 24.02
CA ARG A 304 -15.93 1.09 24.71
C ARG A 304 -15.76 1.19 26.22
N THR A 305 -14.74 1.90 26.68
CA THR A 305 -14.48 2.06 28.12
C THR A 305 -15.55 2.87 28.87
N ARG A 306 -16.46 3.52 28.13
CA ARG A 306 -17.52 4.39 28.64
C ARG A 306 -18.91 3.84 28.37
N VAL A 307 -19.02 2.65 27.76
CA VAL A 307 -20.30 1.97 27.47
C VAL A 307 -20.42 0.76 28.38
N ASP A 308 -21.32 0.84 29.36
CA ASP A 308 -21.53 -0.24 30.32
C ASP A 308 -22.26 -1.44 29.70
N ASP A 309 -23.25 -1.16 28.83
CA ASP A 309 -24.14 -2.18 28.25
C ASP A 309 -24.44 -1.87 26.78
N LEU A 310 -23.83 -2.64 25.89
CA LEU A 310 -23.99 -2.50 24.44
C LEU A 310 -25.41 -2.76 23.95
N SER A 311 -26.20 -3.57 24.69
CA SER A 311 -27.58 -3.88 24.31
C SER A 311 -28.50 -2.64 24.37
N LYS A 312 -28.13 -1.63 25.17
CA LYS A 312 -28.85 -0.36 25.29
C LYS A 312 -28.58 0.64 24.17
N ILE A 313 -27.67 0.33 23.26
CA ILE A 313 -27.42 1.20 22.10
C ILE A 313 -28.62 1.14 21.16
N GLU A 314 -29.22 2.28 20.86
CA GLU A 314 -30.30 2.43 19.91
C GLU A 314 -29.80 2.73 18.50
N SER A 315 -28.86 3.68 18.36
CA SER A 315 -28.18 4.02 17.11
C SER A 315 -26.74 4.49 17.32
N VAL A 316 -25.95 4.38 16.26
CA VAL A 316 -24.60 4.95 16.17
C VAL A 316 -24.49 5.74 14.87
N ASP A 317 -24.15 7.01 14.98
CA ASP A 317 -23.97 7.92 13.85
C ASP A 317 -22.51 8.35 13.77
N ILE A 318 -21.85 8.03 12.64
CA ILE A 318 -20.43 8.33 12.37
C ILE A 318 -20.38 9.48 11.36
N PHE A 319 -19.96 10.65 11.79
CA PHE A 319 -19.77 11.84 10.96
C PHE A 319 -18.34 11.93 10.48
N THR A 320 -18.14 11.90 9.16
CA THR A 320 -16.83 11.82 8.54
C THR A 320 -16.80 12.53 7.19
N LYS A 321 -15.65 12.58 6.54
CA LYS A 321 -15.51 13.20 5.22
C LYS A 321 -16.22 12.40 4.13
N ARG A 322 -16.57 13.07 3.01
CA ARG A 322 -17.25 12.48 1.85
C ARG A 322 -16.61 11.17 1.40
N PHE A 323 -15.30 11.17 1.19
CA PHE A 323 -14.60 9.97 0.68
C PHE A 323 -14.78 8.75 1.60
N THR A 324 -14.67 8.92 2.91
CA THR A 324 -14.89 7.81 3.87
C THR A 324 -16.35 7.35 3.84
N HIS A 325 -17.31 8.30 3.81
CA HIS A 325 -18.73 8.00 3.71
C HIS A 325 -19.09 7.22 2.45
N GLU A 326 -18.57 7.62 1.28
CA GLU A 326 -18.89 7.01 0.00
C GLU A 326 -18.11 5.71 -0.30
N VAL A 327 -16.92 5.53 0.29
CA VAL A 327 -16.07 4.35 0.01
C VAL A 327 -16.23 3.27 1.08
N MET A 328 -16.21 3.65 2.37
CA MET A 328 -16.25 2.70 3.48
C MET A 328 -17.57 2.74 4.26
N GLY A 329 -18.37 3.77 4.07
CA GLY A 329 -19.56 4.04 4.83
C GLY A 329 -20.86 3.58 4.16
N SER A 330 -21.96 3.91 4.83
CA SER A 330 -23.32 3.66 4.34
C SER A 330 -23.66 4.45 3.08
N GLY A 331 -22.95 5.55 2.78
CA GLY A 331 -23.09 6.33 1.54
C GLY A 331 -22.54 5.65 0.30
N SER A 332 -21.80 4.54 0.45
CA SER A 332 -21.32 3.73 -0.68
C SER A 332 -22.46 3.12 -1.51
N ASN A 333 -23.68 3.01 -0.95
CA ASN A 333 -24.83 2.30 -1.52
C ASN A 333 -24.48 0.86 -1.91
N ASP A 334 -23.56 0.22 -1.18
CA ASP A 334 -23.13 -1.15 -1.38
C ASP A 334 -23.71 -2.03 -0.25
N PRO A 335 -24.71 -2.88 -0.53
CA PRO A 335 -25.36 -3.72 0.49
C PRO A 335 -24.40 -4.73 1.14
N GLN A 336 -23.29 -5.09 0.47
CA GLN A 336 -22.28 -6.00 1.02
C GLN A 336 -21.57 -5.40 2.25
N LYS A 337 -21.63 -4.08 2.45
CA LYS A 337 -21.11 -3.43 3.65
C LYS A 337 -21.88 -3.80 4.95
N TYR A 338 -23.03 -4.45 4.82
CA TYR A 338 -23.87 -4.95 5.93
C TYR A 338 -24.15 -6.45 5.83
N ASP A 339 -23.42 -7.17 4.97
CA ASP A 339 -23.62 -8.57 4.69
C ASP A 339 -22.57 -9.43 5.42
N PRO A 340 -22.97 -10.28 6.39
CA PRO A 340 -22.04 -11.17 7.07
C PRO A 340 -21.41 -12.23 6.15
N ASP A 341 -22.00 -12.49 4.98
CA ASP A 341 -21.43 -13.39 3.96
C ASP A 341 -20.42 -12.69 3.03
N ALA A 342 -20.28 -11.37 3.12
CA ALA A 342 -19.34 -10.62 2.28
C ALA A 342 -17.89 -11.07 2.51
N SER A 343 -17.05 -10.89 1.49
CA SER A 343 -15.63 -11.20 1.60
C SER A 343 -14.93 -10.37 2.69
N ARG A 344 -13.84 -10.90 3.26
CA ARG A 344 -13.00 -10.14 4.19
C ARG A 344 -12.55 -8.81 3.58
N GLU A 345 -12.22 -8.82 2.30
CA GLU A 345 -11.77 -7.66 1.52
C GLU A 345 -12.86 -6.58 1.38
N THR A 346 -14.14 -6.96 1.51
CA THR A 346 -15.26 -6.02 1.62
C THR A 346 -15.44 -5.51 3.04
N LEU A 347 -15.35 -6.40 4.04
CA LEU A 347 -15.55 -6.07 5.46
C LEU A 347 -14.44 -5.17 6.02
N ASP A 348 -13.20 -5.32 5.56
CA ASP A 348 -12.09 -4.44 5.95
C ASP A 348 -12.23 -3.00 5.42
N HIS A 349 -13.25 -2.77 4.58
CA HIS A 349 -13.69 -1.47 4.07
C HIS A 349 -15.16 -1.17 4.44
N SER A 350 -15.70 -1.78 5.50
CA SER A 350 -17.01 -1.41 6.07
C SER A 350 -16.82 -0.70 7.40
N ALA A 351 -16.93 0.63 7.41
CA ALA A 351 -16.81 1.44 8.63
C ALA A 351 -17.80 1.00 9.72
N MET A 352 -18.99 0.55 9.31
CA MET A 352 -20.03 0.08 10.21
C MET A 352 -19.65 -1.24 10.88
N TYR A 353 -19.14 -2.22 10.10
CA TYR A 353 -18.62 -3.48 10.62
C TYR A 353 -17.43 -3.26 11.56
N ILE A 354 -16.46 -2.48 11.07
CA ILE A 354 -15.23 -2.16 11.80
C ILE A 354 -15.55 -1.55 13.17
N PHE A 355 -16.44 -0.55 13.21
CA PHE A 355 -16.82 0.09 14.47
C PHE A 355 -17.57 -0.86 15.41
N ALA A 356 -18.51 -1.68 14.87
CA ALA A 356 -19.28 -2.63 15.69
C ALA A 356 -18.35 -3.62 16.40
N VAL A 357 -17.46 -4.29 15.64
CA VAL A 357 -16.54 -5.30 16.16
C VAL A 357 -15.55 -4.68 17.14
N ALA A 358 -14.94 -3.55 16.80
CA ALA A 358 -14.01 -2.86 17.68
C ALA A 358 -14.65 -2.40 18.99
N LEU A 359 -15.91 -1.92 18.92
CA LEU A 359 -16.66 -1.50 20.11
C LEU A 359 -17.05 -2.70 20.99
N GLU A 360 -17.40 -3.85 20.41
CA GLU A 360 -17.75 -5.05 21.16
C GLU A 360 -16.53 -5.66 21.85
N ASP A 361 -15.45 -5.85 21.13
CA ASP A 361 -14.28 -6.60 21.60
C ASP A 361 -13.31 -5.74 22.41
N GLY A 362 -13.26 -4.41 22.19
CA GLY A 362 -12.24 -3.55 22.75
C GLY A 362 -10.82 -3.88 22.25
N ALA A 363 -10.73 -4.70 21.19
CA ALA A 363 -9.51 -5.16 20.56
C ALA A 363 -9.75 -5.42 19.07
N TRP A 364 -8.66 -5.51 18.29
CA TRP A 364 -8.71 -5.83 16.87
C TRP A 364 -7.66 -6.86 16.49
N HIS A 365 -8.06 -7.90 15.78
CA HIS A 365 -7.17 -8.96 15.32
C HIS A 365 -7.37 -9.19 13.81
N HIS A 366 -6.27 -9.38 13.07
CA HIS A 366 -6.28 -9.48 11.60
C HIS A 366 -7.03 -10.71 11.05
N GLU A 367 -7.25 -11.75 11.86
CA GLU A 367 -8.05 -12.94 11.52
C GLU A 367 -9.33 -13.00 12.35
N LEU A 368 -9.21 -13.04 13.70
CA LEU A 368 -10.34 -13.27 14.59
C LEU A 368 -11.45 -12.23 14.44
N SER A 369 -11.11 -10.96 14.18
CA SER A 369 -12.12 -9.92 13.95
C SER A 369 -12.90 -10.11 12.65
N TYR A 370 -12.46 -11.01 11.76
CA TYR A 370 -13.09 -11.32 10.48
C TYR A 370 -13.57 -12.78 10.41
N ASP A 371 -13.41 -13.55 11.48
CA ASP A 371 -13.79 -14.95 11.49
C ASP A 371 -15.27 -15.15 11.21
N TRP A 372 -15.61 -16.32 10.64
CA TRP A 372 -16.99 -16.64 10.24
C TRP A 372 -17.95 -16.49 11.42
N ASP A 373 -17.66 -17.14 12.54
CA ASP A 373 -18.52 -17.13 13.73
C ASP A 373 -18.61 -15.72 14.33
N ARG A 374 -17.52 -14.92 14.24
CA ARG A 374 -17.49 -13.55 14.75
C ARG A 374 -18.43 -12.63 13.99
N ARG A 375 -18.39 -12.66 12.66
CA ARG A 375 -19.21 -11.80 11.80
C ARG A 375 -20.68 -12.22 11.71
N HIS A 376 -21.00 -13.49 12.04
CA HIS A 376 -22.36 -14.02 12.08
C HIS A 376 -22.99 -14.01 13.47
N ARG A 377 -22.27 -13.55 14.50
CA ARG A 377 -22.81 -13.42 15.86
C ARG A 377 -24.04 -12.52 15.83
N PRO A 378 -25.21 -12.97 16.35
CA PRO A 378 -26.46 -12.20 16.27
C PRO A 378 -26.36 -10.80 16.85
N GLU A 379 -25.64 -10.65 17.98
CA GLU A 379 -25.42 -9.36 18.66
C GLU A 379 -24.62 -8.41 17.78
N THR A 380 -23.56 -8.91 17.13
CA THR A 380 -22.73 -8.13 16.21
C THR A 380 -23.54 -7.65 15.01
N VAL A 381 -24.31 -8.56 14.39
CA VAL A 381 -25.16 -8.20 13.25
C VAL A 381 -26.23 -7.17 13.67
N ALA A 382 -26.79 -7.32 14.88
CA ALA A 382 -27.78 -6.37 15.41
C ALA A 382 -27.17 -4.98 15.67
N LEU A 383 -25.97 -4.91 16.27
CA LEU A 383 -25.25 -3.64 16.49
C LEU A 383 -24.82 -3.00 15.18
N TRP A 384 -24.21 -3.80 14.28
CA TRP A 384 -23.73 -3.35 12.99
C TRP A 384 -24.81 -2.64 12.15
N ARG A 385 -26.04 -3.19 12.15
CA ARG A 385 -27.19 -2.61 11.44
C ARG A 385 -27.70 -1.29 12.03
N LYS A 386 -27.36 -0.96 13.28
CA LYS A 386 -27.69 0.31 13.93
C LYS A 386 -26.70 1.44 13.59
N ILE A 387 -25.60 1.13 12.89
CA ILE A 387 -24.53 2.07 12.60
C ILE A 387 -24.72 2.66 11.21
N LYS A 388 -24.63 3.98 11.11
CA LYS A 388 -24.65 4.72 9.83
C LYS A 388 -23.52 5.72 9.80
N THR A 389 -23.04 6.00 8.62
CA THR A 389 -22.10 7.10 8.39
C THR A 389 -22.82 8.28 7.75
N HIS A 390 -22.31 9.49 7.97
CA HIS A 390 -22.82 10.74 7.40
C HIS A 390 -21.64 11.55 6.88
N GLU A 391 -21.80 12.15 5.69
CA GLU A 391 -20.89 13.19 5.23
C GLU A 391 -21.06 14.42 6.14
N ASP A 392 -19.94 14.97 6.60
CA ASP A 392 -19.92 16.18 7.42
C ASP A 392 -19.00 17.22 6.74
N PRO A 393 -19.55 18.42 6.39
CA PRO A 393 -18.76 19.47 5.73
C PRO A 393 -17.53 19.93 6.52
N GLU A 394 -17.56 19.88 7.86
CA GLU A 394 -16.40 20.22 8.67
C GLU A 394 -15.27 19.21 8.50
N TRP A 395 -15.58 17.90 8.40
CA TRP A 395 -14.58 16.88 8.12
C TRP A 395 -14.05 16.97 6.70
N ASN A 396 -14.89 17.36 5.71
CA ASN A 396 -14.41 17.66 4.35
C ASN A 396 -13.41 18.81 4.38
N ARG A 397 -13.74 19.93 5.05
CA ARG A 397 -12.86 21.09 5.17
C ARG A 397 -11.52 20.75 5.85
N ARG A 398 -11.55 19.98 6.94
CA ARG A 398 -10.33 19.53 7.67
C ARG A 398 -9.44 18.60 6.83
N TYR A 399 -9.95 18.02 5.77
CA TYR A 399 -9.20 17.20 4.83
C TYR A 399 -8.84 17.94 3.54
N ASP A 400 -9.80 18.55 2.87
CA ASP A 400 -9.62 19.11 1.52
C ASP A 400 -8.80 20.41 1.56
N ASP A 401 -9.05 21.30 2.55
CA ASP A 401 -8.36 22.59 2.67
C ASP A 401 -6.98 22.49 3.34
N GLU A 402 -6.62 21.35 3.92
CA GLU A 402 -5.30 21.15 4.55
C GLU A 402 -4.24 20.81 3.49
N PRO A 403 -3.25 21.68 3.26
CA PRO A 403 -2.23 21.45 2.24
C PRO A 403 -1.17 20.43 2.65
N ASP A 404 -0.95 20.23 3.96
CA ASP A 404 0.03 19.29 4.49
C ASP A 404 -0.60 17.88 4.58
N PRO A 405 -0.14 16.88 3.79
CA PRO A 405 -0.71 15.54 3.80
C PRO A 405 -0.75 14.89 5.19
N LEU A 406 0.24 15.17 6.04
CA LEU A 406 0.30 14.62 7.40
C LEU A 406 -0.76 15.24 8.34
N LYS A 407 -1.25 16.44 8.05
CA LYS A 407 -2.25 17.11 8.90
C LYS A 407 -3.69 16.89 8.47
N LYS A 408 -3.90 16.24 7.33
CA LYS A 408 -5.24 15.93 6.81
C LYS A 408 -6.01 15.06 7.79
N ALA A 409 -7.21 15.49 8.20
CA ALA A 409 -8.07 14.70 9.09
C ALA A 409 -8.66 13.49 8.37
N GLN A 410 -8.33 12.29 8.84
CA GLN A 410 -8.77 11.01 8.24
C GLN A 410 -9.90 10.34 9.02
N GLY A 411 -10.23 10.86 10.20
CA GLY A 411 -11.10 10.22 11.18
C GLY A 411 -12.56 10.62 11.12
N ALA A 412 -13.18 10.63 12.30
CA ALA A 412 -14.60 10.83 12.46
C ALA A 412 -14.95 11.40 13.84
N ARG A 413 -16.16 11.96 13.93
CA ARG A 413 -16.91 12.17 15.17
C ARG A 413 -18.00 11.11 15.24
N VAL A 414 -18.15 10.45 16.39
CA VAL A 414 -19.13 9.40 16.61
C VAL A 414 -20.10 9.82 17.70
N GLU A 415 -21.40 9.62 17.46
CA GLU A 415 -22.47 9.76 18.42
C GLU A 415 -23.15 8.41 18.64
N ILE A 416 -23.09 7.89 19.86
CA ILE A 416 -23.87 6.73 20.31
C ILE A 416 -25.08 7.24 21.04
N THR A 417 -26.28 6.88 20.58
CA THR A 417 -27.55 7.19 21.26
C THR A 417 -28.04 5.94 21.98
N PHE A 418 -28.39 6.06 23.28
CA PHE A 418 -28.90 4.97 24.08
C PHE A 418 -30.44 4.98 24.14
N ALA A 419 -31.04 3.86 24.52
CA ALA A 419 -32.48 3.67 24.60
C ALA A 419 -33.20 4.63 25.58
N ASP A 420 -32.49 5.22 26.55
CA ASP A 420 -32.96 6.22 27.44
C ASP A 420 -32.89 7.67 26.89
N GLY A 421 -32.39 7.80 25.63
CA GLY A 421 -32.18 9.07 24.96
C GLY A 421 -30.87 9.79 25.30
N SER A 422 -30.06 9.23 26.21
CA SER A 422 -28.72 9.78 26.50
C SER A 422 -27.77 9.57 25.31
N LYS A 423 -26.75 10.42 25.22
CA LYS A 423 -25.76 10.35 24.13
C LYS A 423 -24.35 10.29 24.68
N LEU A 424 -23.52 9.47 24.02
CA LEU A 424 -22.06 9.48 24.16
C LEU A 424 -21.43 9.98 22.87
N VAL A 425 -20.67 11.06 22.95
CA VAL A 425 -20.03 11.70 21.78
C VAL A 425 -18.52 11.74 21.99
N ASP A 426 -17.76 11.41 20.96
CA ASP A 426 -16.31 11.57 20.92
C ASP A 426 -15.82 11.72 19.49
N GLU A 427 -14.59 12.23 19.29
CA GLU A 427 -13.97 12.38 17.97
C GLU A 427 -12.48 12.07 17.98
N GLN A 428 -11.97 11.69 16.79
CA GLN A 428 -10.55 11.46 16.56
C GLN A 428 -10.18 11.84 15.12
N ALA A 429 -9.17 12.69 14.95
CA ALA A 429 -8.80 13.21 13.64
C ALA A 429 -7.87 12.29 12.86
N VAL A 430 -6.93 11.63 13.53
CA VAL A 430 -5.94 10.72 12.96
C VAL A 430 -5.81 9.46 13.81
N ALA A 431 -5.30 8.37 13.24
CA ALA A 431 -5.05 7.13 13.98
C ALA A 431 -4.01 7.33 15.09
N ASN A 432 -4.05 6.49 16.13
CA ASN A 432 -3.04 6.52 17.20
C ASN A 432 -1.62 6.32 16.66
N SER A 433 -1.43 5.41 15.71
CA SER A 433 -0.15 5.09 15.06
C SER A 433 0.36 6.13 14.06
N HIS A 434 -0.47 7.13 13.74
CA HIS A 434 -0.10 8.23 12.82
C HIS A 434 1.01 9.09 13.43
N PRO A 435 1.93 9.71 12.62
CA PRO A 435 2.98 10.60 13.15
C PRO A 435 2.49 11.71 14.07
N LEU A 436 1.23 12.16 13.91
CA LEU A 436 0.56 13.15 14.75
C LEU A 436 -0.47 12.51 15.71
N GLY A 437 -0.47 11.19 15.85
CA GLY A 437 -1.36 10.44 16.71
C GLY A 437 -0.89 10.36 18.16
N ALA A 438 -1.65 9.63 18.98
CA ALA A 438 -1.34 9.49 20.41
C ALA A 438 -0.13 8.57 20.69
N VAL A 439 0.13 7.60 19.80
CA VAL A 439 1.24 6.62 19.90
C VAL A 439 1.89 6.50 18.50
N PRO A 440 2.64 7.51 18.06
CA PRO A 440 3.29 7.48 16.75
C PRO A 440 4.23 6.28 16.62
N PHE A 441 4.17 5.60 15.46
CA PHE A 441 5.05 4.45 15.23
C PHE A 441 6.49 4.90 14.97
N GLY A 442 7.40 4.47 15.87
CA GLY A 442 8.84 4.46 15.68
C GLY A 442 9.36 3.03 15.54
N ARG A 443 10.69 2.85 15.58
CA ARG A 443 11.34 1.53 15.46
C ARG A 443 10.77 0.49 16.42
N ALA A 444 10.51 0.88 17.68
CA ALA A 444 10.02 -0.03 18.70
C ALA A 444 8.66 -0.62 18.34
N GLU A 445 7.73 0.21 17.89
CA GLU A 445 6.37 -0.18 17.52
C GLU A 445 6.35 -1.05 16.26
N TYR A 446 7.22 -0.79 15.26
CA TYR A 446 7.39 -1.67 14.11
C TYR A 446 7.91 -3.05 14.48
N VAL A 447 8.90 -3.11 15.39
CA VAL A 447 9.44 -4.37 15.89
C VAL A 447 8.41 -5.13 16.73
N GLU A 448 7.63 -4.44 17.55
CA GLU A 448 6.55 -5.04 18.33
C GLU A 448 5.46 -5.61 17.43
N LYS A 449 4.99 -4.83 16.43
CA LYS A 449 4.03 -5.29 15.42
C LYS A 449 4.57 -6.53 14.68
N PHE A 450 5.83 -6.52 14.25
CA PHE A 450 6.46 -7.68 13.62
C PHE A 450 6.38 -8.90 14.53
N ARG A 451 6.88 -8.80 15.77
CA ARG A 451 6.88 -9.92 16.72
C ARG A 451 5.48 -10.47 16.98
N ALA A 452 4.51 -9.58 17.15
CA ALA A 452 3.12 -9.98 17.39
C ALA A 452 2.54 -10.75 16.19
N LEU A 453 2.78 -10.27 14.96
CA LEU A 453 2.22 -10.87 13.74
C LEU A 453 2.92 -12.16 13.31
N VAL A 454 4.19 -12.36 13.67
CA VAL A 454 4.94 -13.57 13.29
C VAL A 454 4.95 -14.63 14.39
N SER A 455 4.36 -14.34 15.56
CA SER A 455 4.26 -15.28 16.67
C SER A 455 3.58 -16.57 16.26
N GLY A 456 4.24 -17.71 16.46
CA GLY A 456 3.76 -19.02 16.02
C GLY A 456 3.89 -19.29 14.50
N ILE A 457 4.45 -18.33 13.73
CA ILE A 457 4.67 -18.48 12.28
C ILE A 457 6.17 -18.63 11.98
N ALA A 458 7.00 -17.82 12.60
CA ALA A 458 8.45 -17.90 12.49
C ALA A 458 9.06 -18.21 13.87
N SER A 459 10.20 -18.93 13.88
CA SER A 459 10.92 -19.21 15.12
C SER A 459 11.52 -17.94 15.72
N ASP A 460 11.80 -17.96 17.05
CA ASP A 460 12.49 -16.85 17.73
C ASP A 460 13.85 -16.54 17.11
N PHE A 461 14.58 -17.60 16.67
CA PHE A 461 15.86 -17.45 15.99
C PHE A 461 15.70 -16.68 14.67
N GLU A 462 14.75 -17.06 13.85
CA GLU A 462 14.48 -16.40 12.57
C GLU A 462 13.98 -14.96 12.76
N THR A 463 13.11 -14.74 13.73
CA THR A 463 12.65 -13.42 14.14
C THR A 463 13.82 -12.50 14.49
N ALA A 464 14.77 -12.98 15.33
CA ALA A 464 15.95 -12.22 15.70
C ALA A 464 16.88 -11.97 14.50
N ARG A 465 17.17 -13.01 13.70
CA ARG A 465 18.00 -12.91 12.50
C ARG A 465 17.47 -11.87 11.50
N PHE A 466 16.16 -11.94 11.20
CA PHE A 466 15.54 -11.00 10.27
C PHE A 466 15.58 -9.56 10.80
N LEU A 467 15.23 -9.34 12.05
CA LEU A 467 15.25 -8.00 12.65
C LEU A 467 16.67 -7.41 12.69
N GLU A 468 17.70 -8.22 12.95
CA GLU A 468 19.10 -7.79 12.88
C GLU A 468 19.46 -7.35 11.47
N ALA A 469 19.15 -8.17 10.45
CA ALA A 469 19.41 -7.82 9.06
C ALA A 469 18.66 -6.54 8.64
N ALA A 470 17.36 -6.44 8.94
CA ALA A 470 16.55 -5.30 8.55
C ALA A 470 16.98 -4.00 9.24
N THR A 471 17.35 -4.06 10.52
CA THR A 471 17.83 -2.88 11.25
C THR A 471 19.24 -2.44 10.85
N GLY A 472 20.06 -3.36 10.35
CA GLY A 472 21.39 -3.10 9.79
C GLY A 472 21.41 -2.80 8.29
N LEU A 473 20.27 -2.51 7.67
CA LEU A 473 20.06 -2.43 6.23
C LEU A 473 21.15 -1.68 5.46
N GLY A 474 21.48 -0.46 5.90
CA GLY A 474 22.46 0.40 5.22
C GLY A 474 23.89 -0.16 5.18
N SER A 475 24.22 -1.18 5.99
CA SER A 475 25.52 -1.84 6.03
C SER A 475 25.55 -3.17 5.29
N LEU A 476 24.42 -3.68 4.79
CA LEU A 476 24.35 -4.97 4.13
C LEU A 476 25.07 -4.94 2.79
N ASP A 477 25.93 -5.92 2.56
CA ASP A 477 26.40 -6.29 1.22
C ASP A 477 25.33 -7.07 0.44
N SER A 478 25.65 -7.50 -0.77
CA SER A 478 24.72 -8.26 -1.60
C SER A 478 24.30 -9.61 -0.99
N GLY A 479 25.18 -10.24 -0.20
CA GLY A 479 24.87 -11.47 0.52
C GLY A 479 23.89 -11.21 1.66
N GLY A 480 24.06 -10.11 2.40
CA GLY A 480 23.16 -9.70 3.48
C GLY A 480 21.75 -9.37 2.99
N VAL A 481 21.61 -8.77 1.80
CA VAL A 481 20.30 -8.45 1.19
C VAL A 481 19.45 -9.70 0.91
N MET A 482 20.10 -10.86 0.68
CA MET A 482 19.39 -12.14 0.55
C MET A 482 18.61 -12.54 1.82
N GLY A 483 19.05 -12.06 2.97
CA GLY A 483 18.43 -12.34 4.28
C GLY A 483 17.21 -11.46 4.63
N LEU A 484 16.79 -10.54 3.74
CA LEU A 484 15.71 -9.59 4.04
C LEU A 484 14.29 -10.15 3.83
N ASN A 485 14.14 -11.41 3.41
CA ASN A 485 12.86 -12.11 3.46
C ASN A 485 12.87 -13.14 4.60
N PRO A 486 11.98 -13.03 5.60
CA PRO A 486 11.94 -13.99 6.70
C PRO A 486 11.34 -15.32 6.26
N VAL A 487 11.77 -16.39 6.94
CA VAL A 487 11.37 -17.78 6.70
C VAL A 487 10.31 -18.19 7.71
N ALA A 488 9.22 -18.78 7.26
CA ALA A 488 8.22 -19.39 8.12
C ALA A 488 8.66 -20.79 8.59
N ASP A 489 8.16 -21.24 9.75
CA ASP A 489 8.29 -22.63 10.15
C ASP A 489 7.57 -23.51 9.12
N ALA A 490 8.26 -24.53 8.62
CA ALA A 490 7.74 -25.43 7.59
C ALA A 490 6.45 -26.14 8.03
N LEU A 491 6.24 -26.35 9.34
CA LEU A 491 5.04 -26.97 9.91
C LEU A 491 3.83 -26.02 9.86
N VAL A 492 4.04 -24.74 9.69
CA VAL A 492 2.97 -23.71 9.64
C VAL A 492 2.47 -23.51 8.21
N LEU A 493 3.26 -23.81 7.19
CA LEU A 493 2.88 -23.62 5.80
C LEU A 493 1.87 -24.68 5.36
N GLU A 494 0.59 -24.33 5.26
CA GLU A 494 -0.46 -25.25 4.82
C GLU A 494 -0.31 -25.73 3.38
N ARG A 495 0.30 -24.89 2.50
CA ARG A 495 0.59 -25.19 1.10
C ARG A 495 2.05 -24.86 0.78
N ALA A 496 2.96 -25.70 1.29
CA ALA A 496 4.39 -25.52 1.03
C ALA A 496 4.82 -26.02 -0.36
N ALA A 497 4.04 -26.91 -0.98
CA ALA A 497 4.30 -27.46 -2.30
C ALA A 497 3.57 -26.70 -3.41
N ARG A 498 4.09 -26.85 -4.65
CA ARG A 498 3.43 -26.33 -5.86
C ARG A 498 2.02 -26.95 -6.02
N ASP A 499 1.04 -26.12 -6.27
CA ASP A 499 -0.32 -26.52 -6.60
C ASP A 499 -0.41 -26.97 -8.07
N GLN A 500 -0.77 -28.22 -8.30
CA GLN A 500 -0.83 -28.82 -9.62
C GLN A 500 -2.10 -28.48 -10.42
N ARG A 501 -3.01 -27.70 -9.86
CA ARG A 501 -4.27 -27.31 -10.55
C ARG A 501 -4.08 -26.22 -11.60
N GLY A 502 -2.97 -25.50 -11.57
CA GLY A 502 -2.61 -24.47 -12.56
C GLY A 502 -1.79 -25.02 -13.73
N ILE A 503 -1.45 -24.13 -14.66
CA ILE A 503 -0.57 -24.45 -15.78
C ILE A 503 0.94 -24.33 -15.43
N PHE A 504 1.26 -23.68 -14.31
CA PHE A 504 2.63 -23.52 -13.82
C PHE A 504 2.99 -24.56 -12.76
#